data_db8409494e8ca50f1c9599f251bb9fd8
#
_entry.id   db8409494e8ca50f1c9599f251bb9fd8
#
_cell.length_a   1.000
_cell.length_b   1.000
_cell.length_c   1.000
_cell.angle_alpha   90.00
_cell.angle_beta   90.00
_cell.angle_gamma   90.00
#
_symmetry.space_group_name_H-M   'P 1'
#
loop_
_entity.id
_entity.type
_entity.pdbx_description
1 polymer ?
#
loop_
_entity_poly.entity_id
_entity_poly.type
_entity_poly.pdbx_seq_one_letter_code
_entity_poly.pdbx_strand_id
1 'polypeptide(L)'
;DRARLVAALQRAAGTARILIMNGGLGPTQDDLTAELVAAAASVELVLHPEADKHVRDWCAARSIEPNDANLKQAWLPEGAAIIHNPRGSAVGFAMDVGGALILTTPGVPGELRAMLPEVCERIVAAIGGGESPRVRLQTFGIGESTAQARIDEDSERWPDDVVLGFRAGMPQLEIKLTAGSASPEVDQ
;
A
#
# COMPACT_ATOMS: atom_id res chain seq x y z
N ASP A 1 -4.75 19.85 11.76
CA ASP A 1 -6.13 20.30 11.49
C ASP A 1 -6.89 19.19 10.76
N ARG A 2 -7.87 18.61 11.44
CA ARG A 2 -8.66 17.46 10.99
C ARG A 2 -9.46 17.77 9.70
N ALA A 3 -10.09 18.94 9.63
CA ALA A 3 -10.88 19.32 8.47
C ALA A 3 -10.03 19.43 7.19
N ARG A 4 -8.80 19.91 7.31
CA ARG A 4 -7.87 19.99 6.18
C ARG A 4 -7.43 18.60 5.70
N LEU A 5 -7.25 17.65 6.62
CA LEU A 5 -6.91 16.26 6.27
C LEU A 5 -8.07 15.56 5.56
N VAL A 6 -9.29 15.70 6.06
CA VAL A 6 -10.49 15.16 5.40
C VAL A 6 -10.66 15.75 4.00
N ALA A 7 -10.55 17.07 3.85
CA ALA A 7 -10.63 17.72 2.54
C ALA A 7 -9.51 17.26 1.58
N ALA A 8 -8.30 17.02 2.09
CA ALA A 8 -7.21 16.49 1.27
C ALA A 8 -7.49 15.06 0.82
N LEU A 9 -8.01 14.23 1.71
CA LEU A 9 -8.39 12.84 1.40
C LEU A 9 -9.51 12.79 0.36
N GLN A 10 -10.55 13.61 0.50
CA GLN A 10 -11.64 13.71 -0.47
C GLN A 10 -11.16 14.17 -1.85
N ARG A 11 -10.27 15.18 -1.91
CA ARG A 11 -9.68 15.60 -3.19
C ARG A 11 -8.84 14.49 -3.84
N ALA A 12 -8.02 13.78 -3.04
CA ALA A 12 -7.23 12.67 -3.55
C ALA A 12 -8.12 11.52 -4.06
N ALA A 13 -9.20 11.20 -3.33
CA ALA A 13 -10.19 10.21 -3.75
C ALA A 13 -10.91 10.58 -5.06
N GLY A 14 -11.13 11.88 -5.32
CA GLY A 14 -11.73 12.34 -6.58
C GLY A 14 -10.81 12.25 -7.80
N THR A 15 -9.50 11.96 -7.63
CA THR A 15 -8.52 11.92 -8.73
C THR A 15 -7.79 10.59 -8.86
N ALA A 16 -7.74 9.78 -7.80
CA ALA A 16 -7.07 8.50 -7.79
C ALA A 16 -8.08 7.34 -7.83
N ARG A 17 -7.69 6.22 -8.42
CA ARG A 17 -8.46 4.97 -8.33
C ARG A 17 -8.19 4.22 -7.04
N ILE A 18 -6.98 4.37 -6.51
CA ILE A 18 -6.53 3.71 -5.29
C ILE A 18 -5.75 4.71 -4.44
N LEU A 19 -6.02 4.72 -3.15
CA LEU A 19 -5.27 5.47 -2.15
C LEU A 19 -4.75 4.51 -1.08
N ILE A 20 -3.48 4.60 -0.76
CA ILE A 20 -2.87 3.84 0.33
C ILE A 20 -2.54 4.80 1.46
N MET A 21 -3.11 4.55 2.63
CA MET A 21 -2.81 5.29 3.85
C MET A 21 -2.02 4.38 4.80
N ASN A 22 -0.84 4.82 5.20
CA ASN A 22 0.02 4.05 6.08
C ASN A 22 0.21 4.76 7.41
N GLY A 23 -0.16 4.09 8.51
CA GLY A 23 -0.09 4.60 9.89
C GLY A 23 -1.39 5.18 10.42
N GLY A 24 -1.37 5.61 11.67
CA GLY A 24 -2.51 6.25 12.35
C GLY A 24 -3.65 5.28 12.70
N LEU A 25 -3.37 3.98 12.84
CA LEU A 25 -4.31 2.93 13.24
C LEU A 25 -4.04 2.40 14.66
N GLY A 26 -3.10 3.00 15.36
CA GLY A 26 -2.70 2.59 16.71
C GLY A 26 -3.70 3.03 17.79
N PRO A 27 -3.34 2.78 19.06
CA PRO A 27 -4.22 3.04 20.20
C PRO A 27 -4.14 4.49 20.72
N THR A 28 -3.30 5.36 20.16
CA THR A 28 -3.03 6.69 20.71
C THR A 28 -4.00 7.74 20.18
N GLN A 29 -4.00 8.94 20.79
CA GLN A 29 -4.94 9.99 20.42
C GLN A 29 -4.65 10.63 19.06
N ASP A 30 -3.43 10.54 18.59
CA ASP A 30 -2.97 11.01 17.28
C ASP A 30 -3.20 9.99 16.17
N ASP A 31 -3.60 8.76 16.49
CA ASP A 31 -4.04 7.75 15.52
C ASP A 31 -5.46 8.06 15.05
N LEU A 32 -5.58 8.77 13.94
CA LEU A 32 -6.83 9.33 13.44
C LEU A 32 -7.29 8.74 12.10
N THR A 33 -6.58 7.77 11.54
CA THR A 33 -6.83 7.31 10.18
C THR A 33 -8.25 6.77 9.97
N ALA A 34 -8.77 5.95 10.89
CA ALA A 34 -10.14 5.44 10.79
C ALA A 34 -11.18 6.58 10.83
N GLU A 35 -10.97 7.54 11.72
CA GLU A 35 -11.84 8.69 11.87
C GLU A 35 -11.83 9.63 10.64
N LEU A 36 -10.65 9.81 10.03
CA LEU A 36 -10.50 10.64 8.83
C LEU A 36 -11.17 9.99 7.62
N VAL A 37 -11.03 8.67 7.48
CA VAL A 37 -11.68 7.92 6.38
C VAL A 37 -13.18 7.90 6.57
N ALA A 38 -13.69 7.65 7.79
CA ALA A 38 -15.12 7.71 8.09
C ALA A 38 -15.71 9.08 7.73
N ALA A 39 -15.05 10.17 8.17
CA ALA A 39 -15.47 11.54 7.86
C ALA A 39 -15.41 11.83 6.34
N ALA A 40 -14.40 11.35 5.63
CA ALA A 40 -14.29 11.54 4.17
C ALA A 40 -15.36 10.79 3.41
N ALA A 41 -15.75 9.60 3.89
CA ALA A 41 -16.82 8.77 3.34
C ALA A 41 -18.22 9.21 3.77
N SER A 42 -18.33 10.12 4.75
CA SER A 42 -19.60 10.52 5.37
C SER A 42 -20.36 9.35 6.02
N VAL A 43 -19.62 8.47 6.68
CA VAL A 43 -20.14 7.34 7.46
C VAL A 43 -19.72 7.45 8.92
N GLU A 44 -20.35 6.68 9.79
CA GLU A 44 -20.00 6.63 11.21
C GLU A 44 -18.85 5.65 11.47
N LEU A 45 -18.19 5.81 12.63
CA LEU A 45 -17.33 4.77 13.18
C LEU A 45 -18.21 3.78 13.94
N VAL A 46 -18.02 2.50 13.65
CA VAL A 46 -18.72 1.41 14.33
C VAL A 46 -17.72 0.42 14.93
N LEU A 47 -18.10 -0.23 16.00
CA LEU A 47 -17.31 -1.33 16.54
C LEU A 47 -17.38 -2.50 15.57
N HIS A 48 -16.26 -2.79 14.88
CA HIS A 48 -16.20 -3.86 13.90
C HIS A 48 -15.92 -5.21 14.59
N PRO A 49 -16.81 -6.21 14.45
CA PRO A 49 -16.72 -7.46 15.23
C PRO A 49 -15.41 -8.23 15.01
N GLU A 50 -14.92 -8.32 13.77
CA GLU A 50 -13.66 -9.01 13.46
C GLU A 50 -12.45 -8.25 13.99
N ALA A 51 -12.47 -6.92 13.95
CA ALA A 51 -11.40 -6.09 14.50
C ALA A 51 -11.37 -6.19 16.03
N ASP A 52 -12.52 -6.16 16.70
CA ASP A 52 -12.61 -6.35 18.17
C ASP A 52 -12.07 -7.73 18.57
N LYS A 53 -12.50 -8.76 17.86
CA LYS A 53 -11.96 -10.12 18.08
C LYS A 53 -10.44 -10.16 17.89
N HIS A 54 -9.92 -9.57 16.83
CA HIS A 54 -8.49 -9.54 16.53
C HIS A 54 -7.69 -8.84 17.65
N VAL A 55 -8.13 -7.67 18.11
CA VAL A 55 -7.48 -6.93 19.20
C VAL A 55 -7.47 -7.74 20.48
N ARG A 56 -8.59 -8.38 20.85
CA ARG A 56 -8.70 -9.21 22.05
C ARG A 56 -7.82 -10.46 21.97
N ASP A 57 -7.81 -11.15 20.84
CA ASP A 57 -6.95 -12.31 20.60
C ASP A 57 -5.47 -11.93 20.69
N TRP A 58 -5.09 -10.80 20.12
CA TRP A 58 -3.73 -10.28 20.17
C TRP A 58 -3.28 -9.95 21.61
N CYS A 59 -4.15 -9.33 22.41
CA CYS A 59 -3.92 -9.05 23.82
C CYS A 59 -3.83 -10.34 24.64
N ALA A 60 -4.76 -11.27 24.44
CA ALA A 60 -4.80 -12.56 25.15
C ALA A 60 -3.54 -13.39 24.91
N ALA A 61 -3.05 -13.45 23.68
CA ALA A 61 -1.81 -14.13 23.32
C ALA A 61 -0.56 -13.58 24.04
N ARG A 62 -0.66 -12.38 24.62
CA ARG A 62 0.41 -11.70 25.38
C ARG A 62 0.11 -11.53 26.86
N SER A 63 -0.98 -12.15 27.34
CA SER A 63 -1.46 -12.01 28.73
C SER A 63 -1.70 -10.53 29.12
N ILE A 64 -2.20 -9.74 28.16
CA ILE A 64 -2.58 -8.33 28.36
C ILE A 64 -4.09 -8.25 28.45
N GLU A 65 -4.61 -7.58 29.49
CA GLU A 65 -6.03 -7.22 29.56
C GLU A 65 -6.28 -6.02 28.64
N PRO A 66 -7.17 -6.11 27.62
CA PRO A 66 -7.42 -5.01 26.71
C PRO A 66 -8.10 -3.84 27.41
N ASN A 67 -7.52 -2.66 27.31
CA ASN A 67 -8.09 -1.40 27.79
C ASN A 67 -8.78 -0.63 26.64
N ASP A 68 -9.43 0.50 26.97
CA ASP A 68 -10.16 1.32 26.01
C ASP A 68 -9.28 1.80 24.83
N ALA A 69 -7.99 2.07 25.08
CA ALA A 69 -7.06 2.46 24.03
C ALA A 69 -6.79 1.29 23.05
N ASN A 70 -6.67 0.05 23.54
CA ASN A 70 -6.57 -1.11 22.66
C ASN A 70 -7.87 -1.28 21.86
N LEU A 71 -9.03 -1.20 22.52
CA LEU A 71 -10.33 -1.39 21.89
C LEU A 71 -10.68 -0.28 20.88
N LYS A 72 -10.10 0.92 21.01
CA LYS A 72 -10.21 1.99 19.99
C LYS A 72 -9.84 1.48 18.60
N GLN A 73 -8.87 0.58 18.49
CA GLN A 73 -8.39 0.03 17.21
C GLN A 73 -9.44 -0.83 16.47
N ALA A 74 -10.52 -1.21 17.17
CA ALA A 74 -11.64 -1.95 16.60
C ALA A 74 -12.76 -1.07 16.06
N TRP A 75 -12.69 0.25 16.27
CA TRP A 75 -13.66 1.19 15.72
C TRP A 75 -13.23 1.58 14.31
N LEU A 76 -13.99 1.11 13.33
CA LEU A 76 -13.70 1.31 11.91
C LEU A 76 -14.87 2.04 11.22
N PRO A 77 -14.64 2.65 10.04
CA PRO A 77 -15.72 3.20 9.25
C PRO A 77 -16.77 2.14 8.93
N GLU A 78 -18.04 2.49 9.01
CA GLU A 78 -19.14 1.61 8.63
C GLU A 78 -18.97 1.15 7.18
N GLY A 79 -19.07 -0.17 6.94
CA GLY A 79 -18.86 -0.78 5.62
C GLY A 79 -17.39 -1.05 5.25
N ALA A 80 -16.44 -0.75 6.14
CA ALA A 80 -15.04 -1.09 5.89
C ALA A 80 -14.82 -2.62 5.89
N ALA A 81 -13.99 -3.10 4.97
CA ALA A 81 -13.56 -4.50 4.91
C ALA A 81 -12.18 -4.65 5.55
N ILE A 82 -12.00 -5.60 6.45
CA ILE A 82 -10.74 -5.84 7.17
C ILE A 82 -9.62 -6.23 6.20
N ILE A 83 -8.41 -5.73 6.46
CA ILE A 83 -7.13 -6.24 5.96
C ILE A 83 -6.41 -6.85 7.16
N HIS A 84 -6.16 -8.15 7.10
CA HIS A 84 -5.65 -8.88 8.25
C HIS A 84 -4.19 -8.52 8.58
N ASN A 85 -3.92 -8.25 9.87
CA ASN A 85 -2.56 -7.99 10.37
C ASN A 85 -2.08 -9.14 11.25
N PRO A 86 -1.23 -10.04 10.73
CA PRO A 86 -0.76 -11.20 11.52
C PRO A 86 0.30 -10.86 12.57
N ARG A 87 0.76 -9.60 12.65
CA ARG A 87 1.88 -9.20 13.53
C ARG A 87 1.53 -8.16 14.59
N GLY A 88 0.52 -7.34 14.36
CA GLY A 88 0.15 -6.25 15.26
C GLY A 88 -1.27 -6.34 15.79
N SER A 89 -1.60 -5.45 16.74
CA SER A 89 -2.95 -5.35 17.31
C SER A 89 -3.94 -4.62 16.42
N ALA A 90 -3.47 -3.65 15.63
CA ALA A 90 -4.30 -2.91 14.71
C ALA A 90 -4.48 -3.68 13.40
N VAL A 91 -5.70 -3.91 12.98
CA VAL A 91 -5.99 -4.36 11.61
C VAL A 91 -5.84 -3.19 10.64
N GLY A 92 -5.62 -3.49 9.35
CA GLY A 92 -5.89 -2.55 8.28
C GLY A 92 -7.35 -2.67 7.83
N PHE A 93 -7.77 -1.77 6.96
CA PHE A 93 -9.07 -1.88 6.33
C PHE A 93 -9.08 -1.30 4.92
N ALA A 94 -10.04 -1.75 4.13
CA ALA A 94 -10.32 -1.27 2.79
C ALA A 94 -11.73 -0.66 2.75
N MET A 95 -11.89 0.46 2.04
CA MET A 95 -13.17 1.13 1.88
C MET A 95 -13.22 1.91 0.57
N ASP A 96 -14.37 1.94 -0.09
CA ASP A 96 -14.61 2.85 -1.21
C ASP A 96 -14.99 4.24 -0.69
N VAL A 97 -14.33 5.28 -1.20
CA VAL A 97 -14.61 6.68 -0.89
C VAL A 97 -14.59 7.48 -2.18
N GLY A 98 -15.73 7.96 -2.62
CA GLY A 98 -15.84 8.78 -3.82
C GLY A 98 -15.39 8.08 -5.12
N GLY A 99 -15.46 6.77 -5.17
CA GLY A 99 -15.03 5.94 -6.30
C GLY A 99 -13.55 5.53 -6.26
N ALA A 100 -12.82 5.92 -5.23
CA ALA A 100 -11.45 5.44 -4.96
C ALA A 100 -11.45 4.35 -3.89
N LEU A 101 -10.75 3.26 -4.13
CA LEU A 101 -10.46 2.26 -3.11
C LEU A 101 -9.38 2.80 -2.15
N ILE A 102 -9.75 3.05 -0.91
CA ILE A 102 -8.81 3.39 0.15
C ILE A 102 -8.36 2.12 0.85
N LEU A 103 -7.05 1.92 0.94
CA LEU A 103 -6.42 0.82 1.67
C LEU A 103 -5.60 1.41 2.82
N THR A 104 -5.87 0.98 4.04
CA THR A 104 -5.14 1.45 5.22
C THR A 104 -4.29 0.34 5.81
N THR A 105 -3.11 0.68 6.30
CA THR A 105 -2.18 -0.24 6.95
C THR A 105 -1.50 0.42 8.14
N PRO A 106 -1.13 -0.34 9.19
CA PRO A 106 -0.29 0.16 10.27
C PRO A 106 1.04 0.72 9.79
N GLY A 107 1.58 1.70 10.52
CA GLY A 107 2.85 2.36 10.18
C GLY A 107 4.11 1.54 10.46
N VAL A 108 4.00 0.42 11.17
CA VAL A 108 5.15 -0.44 11.52
C VAL A 108 5.61 -1.24 10.31
N PRO A 109 6.88 -1.10 9.85
CA PRO A 109 7.32 -1.73 8.60
C PRO A 109 7.21 -3.26 8.56
N GLY A 110 7.35 -3.93 9.71
CA GLY A 110 7.21 -5.37 9.82
C GLY A 110 5.77 -5.86 9.68
N GLU A 111 4.81 -5.07 10.14
CA GLU A 111 3.39 -5.31 9.99
C GLU A 111 2.96 -5.08 8.54
N LEU A 112 3.30 -3.92 7.97
CA LEU A 112 3.03 -3.62 6.57
C LEU A 112 3.53 -4.72 5.63
N ARG A 113 4.78 -5.19 5.80
CA ARG A 113 5.32 -6.28 4.96
C ARG A 113 4.50 -7.57 5.06
N ALA A 114 3.98 -7.88 6.24
CA ALA A 114 3.15 -9.07 6.42
C ALA A 114 1.76 -8.93 5.79
N MET A 115 1.26 -7.71 5.64
CA MET A 115 -0.04 -7.40 5.04
C MET A 115 0.02 -7.20 3.53
N LEU A 116 1.21 -6.93 2.95
CA LEU A 116 1.39 -6.63 1.52
C LEU A 116 0.73 -7.65 0.57
N PRO A 117 0.76 -8.97 0.80
CA PRO A 117 0.10 -9.92 -0.10
C PRO A 117 -1.39 -9.59 -0.26
N GLU A 118 -2.14 -9.43 0.83
CA GLU A 118 -3.57 -9.10 0.80
C GLU A 118 -3.82 -7.71 0.20
N VAL A 119 -2.99 -6.71 0.54
CA VAL A 119 -3.07 -5.36 -0.04
C VAL A 119 -2.89 -5.42 -1.56
N CYS A 120 -1.89 -6.16 -2.06
CA CYS A 120 -1.64 -6.32 -3.49
C CYS A 120 -2.79 -7.04 -4.21
N GLU A 121 -3.35 -8.09 -3.62
CA GLU A 121 -4.53 -8.79 -4.17
C GLU A 121 -5.72 -7.83 -4.35
N ARG A 122 -6.00 -6.99 -3.35
CA ARG A 122 -7.08 -6.00 -3.42
C ARG A 122 -6.80 -4.93 -4.48
N ILE A 123 -5.55 -4.48 -4.61
CA ILE A 123 -5.14 -3.56 -5.67
C ILE A 123 -5.37 -4.18 -7.04
N VAL A 124 -4.88 -5.39 -7.27
CA VAL A 124 -5.04 -6.10 -8.55
C VAL A 124 -6.51 -6.30 -8.89
N ALA A 125 -7.34 -6.68 -7.92
CA ALA A 125 -8.79 -6.83 -8.11
C ALA A 125 -9.47 -5.51 -8.50
N ALA A 126 -9.04 -4.38 -7.93
CA ALA A 126 -9.65 -3.06 -8.18
C ALA A 126 -9.25 -2.45 -9.52
N ILE A 127 -8.01 -2.67 -10.00
CA ILE A 127 -7.52 -2.05 -11.24
C ILE A 127 -7.61 -2.96 -12.46
N GLY A 128 -7.89 -4.25 -12.26
CA GLY A 128 -7.84 -5.25 -13.33
C GLY A 128 -6.37 -5.48 -13.69
N GLY A 129 -5.64 -6.24 -12.89
CA GLY A 129 -4.20 -6.37 -13.02
C GLY A 129 -3.79 -7.04 -14.33
N GLY A 130 -2.88 -6.38 -15.05
CA GLY A 130 -1.99 -7.01 -16.00
C GLY A 130 -0.57 -6.93 -15.42
N GLU A 131 0.19 -8.01 -15.45
CA GLU A 131 1.62 -7.92 -15.22
C GLU A 131 2.23 -7.19 -16.43
N SER A 132 2.88 -6.04 -16.18
CA SER A 132 3.75 -5.48 -17.21
C SER A 132 5.00 -6.38 -17.30
N PRO A 133 5.33 -6.94 -18.46
CA PRO A 133 6.54 -7.71 -18.64
C PRO A 133 7.74 -6.94 -18.12
N ARG A 134 8.55 -7.59 -17.30
CA ARG A 134 9.71 -6.95 -16.67
C ARG A 134 10.92 -7.85 -16.73
N VAL A 135 11.98 -7.33 -17.34
CA VAL A 135 13.32 -7.95 -17.30
C VAL A 135 14.17 -7.24 -16.25
N ARG A 136 14.87 -8.01 -15.42
CA ARG A 136 15.84 -7.51 -14.45
C ARG A 136 17.20 -8.10 -14.74
N LEU A 137 18.18 -7.23 -14.92
CA LEU A 137 19.57 -7.60 -15.14
C LEU A 137 20.38 -7.16 -13.93
N GLN A 138 21.16 -8.08 -13.36
CA GLN A 138 22.10 -7.77 -12.29
C GLN A 138 23.47 -7.57 -12.90
N THR A 139 24.08 -6.41 -12.66
CA THR A 139 25.43 -6.11 -13.10
C THR A 139 26.34 -5.88 -11.90
N PHE A 140 27.63 -6.06 -12.07
CA PHE A 140 28.62 -5.94 -11.04
C PHE A 140 29.79 -5.05 -11.49
N GLY A 141 30.24 -4.14 -10.62
CA GLY A 141 31.42 -3.31 -10.88
C GLY A 141 31.24 -2.22 -11.93
N ILE A 142 29.97 -1.93 -12.32
CA ILE A 142 29.63 -0.84 -13.23
C ILE A 142 28.76 0.18 -12.49
N GLY A 143 29.06 1.47 -12.67
CA GLY A 143 28.25 2.54 -12.14
C GLY A 143 27.01 2.84 -13.00
N GLU A 144 25.97 3.42 -12.39
CA GLU A 144 24.70 3.76 -13.06
C GLU A 144 24.91 4.63 -14.30
N SER A 145 25.73 5.69 -14.22
CA SER A 145 26.03 6.58 -15.34
C SER A 145 26.74 5.86 -16.51
N THR A 146 27.63 4.93 -16.20
CA THR A 146 28.33 4.14 -17.23
C THR A 146 27.39 3.14 -17.88
N ALA A 147 26.49 2.53 -17.09
CA ALA A 147 25.47 1.63 -17.62
C ALA A 147 24.50 2.40 -18.53
N GLN A 148 24.03 3.58 -18.09
CA GLN A 148 23.16 4.45 -18.88
C GLN A 148 23.82 4.81 -20.23
N ALA A 149 25.06 5.30 -20.22
CA ALA A 149 25.77 5.70 -21.45
C ALA A 149 25.87 4.54 -22.46
N ARG A 150 26.17 3.31 -21.99
CA ARG A 150 26.24 2.14 -22.87
C ARG A 150 24.89 1.75 -23.46
N ILE A 151 23.83 1.94 -22.70
CA ILE A 151 22.46 1.64 -23.15
C ILE A 151 22.01 2.68 -24.17
N ASP A 152 22.35 3.95 -23.97
CA ASP A 152 22.00 5.07 -24.87
C ASP A 152 22.69 4.94 -26.24
N GLU A 153 23.86 4.29 -26.31
CA GLU A 153 24.55 3.99 -27.59
C GLU A 153 23.73 3.02 -28.49
N ASP A 154 22.87 2.18 -27.89
CA ASP A 154 22.03 1.21 -28.60
C ASP A 154 20.54 1.55 -28.54
N SER A 155 20.16 2.74 -28.04
CA SER A 155 18.77 3.12 -27.75
C SER A 155 17.84 3.17 -28.96
N GLU A 156 18.36 3.30 -30.19
CA GLU A 156 17.56 3.26 -31.41
C GLU A 156 16.84 1.93 -31.65
N ARG A 157 17.17 0.88 -30.87
CA ARG A 157 16.59 -0.47 -30.96
C ARG A 157 15.49 -0.73 -29.96
N TRP A 158 15.19 0.22 -29.08
CA TRP A 158 14.24 -0.01 -28.02
C TRP A 158 12.83 0.41 -28.43
N PRO A 159 11.81 -0.42 -28.14
CA PRO A 159 10.43 0.00 -28.32
C PRO A 159 10.11 1.25 -27.47
N ASP A 160 9.30 2.15 -28.01
CA ASP A 160 8.95 3.43 -27.37
C ASP A 160 8.25 3.28 -26.00
N ASP A 161 7.68 2.12 -25.75
CA ASP A 161 6.96 1.80 -24.50
C ASP A 161 7.80 1.05 -23.45
N VAL A 162 9.08 0.82 -23.69
CA VAL A 162 9.99 0.21 -22.71
C VAL A 162 10.60 1.28 -21.80
N VAL A 163 10.34 1.16 -20.52
CA VAL A 163 10.88 2.05 -19.48
C VAL A 163 12.11 1.41 -18.84
N LEU A 164 13.23 2.13 -18.90
CA LEU A 164 14.48 1.77 -18.24
C LEU A 164 14.51 2.34 -16.82
N GLY A 165 14.94 1.54 -15.86
CA GLY A 165 15.15 1.98 -14.46
C GLY A 165 16.39 1.34 -13.87
N PHE A 166 17.02 2.03 -12.91
CA PHE A 166 18.19 1.56 -12.20
C PHE A 166 17.91 1.45 -10.70
N ARG A 167 18.57 0.49 -10.05
CA ARG A 167 18.62 0.39 -8.60
C ARG A 167 20.06 0.08 -8.18
N ALA A 168 20.75 1.09 -7.68
CA ALA A 168 22.08 0.93 -7.17
C ALA A 168 22.09 0.25 -5.79
N GLY A 169 22.96 -0.74 -5.63
CA GLY A 169 23.23 -1.45 -4.38
C GLY A 169 24.68 -1.92 -4.39
N MET A 170 25.63 -1.00 -4.13
CA MET A 170 27.06 -1.29 -4.19
C MET A 170 27.42 -2.65 -3.58
N PRO A 171 28.17 -3.53 -4.29
CA PRO A 171 28.82 -3.34 -5.60
C PRO A 171 27.96 -3.73 -6.80
N GLN A 172 26.66 -3.96 -6.64
CA GLN A 172 25.72 -4.40 -7.67
C GLN A 172 24.88 -3.23 -8.19
N LEU A 173 24.53 -3.30 -9.47
CA LEU A 173 23.54 -2.44 -10.10
C LEU A 173 22.46 -3.32 -10.75
N GLU A 174 21.21 -3.17 -10.32
CA GLU A 174 20.06 -3.76 -10.98
C GLU A 174 19.57 -2.83 -12.08
N ILE A 175 19.49 -3.30 -13.30
CA ILE A 175 18.87 -2.65 -14.45
C ILE A 175 17.50 -3.27 -14.65
N LYS A 176 16.47 -2.46 -14.76
CA LYS A 176 15.08 -2.89 -14.95
C LYS A 176 14.57 -2.40 -16.28
N LEU A 177 14.03 -3.28 -17.06
CA LEU A 177 13.29 -3.00 -18.27
C LEU A 177 11.83 -3.34 -17.99
N THR A 178 10.95 -2.39 -18.14
CA THR A 178 9.51 -2.59 -17.97
C THR A 178 8.82 -2.18 -19.25
N ALA A 179 8.11 -3.10 -19.90
CA ALA A 179 7.28 -2.79 -21.05
C ALA A 179 5.91 -2.27 -20.60
N GLY A 180 5.33 -1.37 -21.38
CA GLY A 180 3.93 -0.99 -21.25
C GLY A 180 3.01 -2.19 -21.49
N SER A 181 1.80 -2.17 -20.93
CA SER A 181 0.84 -3.29 -20.96
C SER A 181 0.32 -3.68 -22.36
N ALA A 182 0.86 -3.08 -23.43
CA ALA A 182 0.40 -3.27 -24.80
C ALA A 182 1.43 -3.91 -25.76
N SER A 183 2.65 -4.20 -25.32
CA SER A 183 3.67 -4.76 -26.22
C SER A 183 3.82 -6.27 -26.09
N PRO A 184 3.43 -7.05 -27.12
CA PRO A 184 3.67 -8.49 -27.17
C PRO A 184 5.14 -8.87 -27.48
N GLU A 185 6.05 -7.90 -27.64
CA GLU A 185 7.42 -8.13 -28.12
C GLU A 185 8.47 -8.41 -27.03
N VAL A 186 8.11 -8.40 -25.75
CA VAL A 186 9.06 -8.62 -24.63
C VAL A 186 9.25 -10.10 -24.26
N ASP A 187 8.51 -11.02 -24.90
CA ASP A 187 8.56 -12.47 -24.64
C ASP A 187 9.46 -13.26 -25.63
N GLN A 188 10.40 -12.61 -26.34
CA GLN A 188 11.35 -13.30 -27.25
C GLN A 188 12.80 -13.12 -26.84
#